data_5bd6c5388c4a955c845a5fb37dd248a0
#
_entry.id   5bd6c5388c4a955c845a5fb37dd248a0
#
_cell.length_a   1.000
_cell.length_b   1.000
_cell.length_c   1.000
_cell.angle_alpha   90.00
_cell.angle_beta   90.00
_cell.angle_gamma   90.00
#
_symmetry.space_group_name_H-M   'P 1'
#
loop_
_entity.id
_entity.type
_entity.pdbx_description
1 polymer ?
#
loop_
_entity_poly.entity_id
_entity_poly.type
_entity_poly.pdbx_seq_one_letter_code
_entity_poly.pdbx_strand_id
1 'polypeptide(L)'
;IAGIYLGEIRNWKEVGGPNRKIVVVDKERHRGTRHVFMQYVFGNASQRTPGTLLVTGSNNEEQAKIAQSDSAIGMLSFNWTNEDVKAVSLMDNGKEIMPTWEAVRQGSYPIVRKLNFITAGKPNGEIKDFINFVKGPEGQKIVEESGYIPIENYRP
;
A
#
# COMPACT_ATOMS: atom_id res chain seq x y z
N ILE A 1 11.24 0.73 -9.88
CA ILE A 1 9.83 1.14 -9.72
C ILE A 1 9.62 2.55 -10.27
N ALA A 2 10.41 3.55 -9.84
CA ALA A 2 10.25 4.94 -10.26
C ALA A 2 10.20 5.10 -11.79
N GLY A 3 11.17 4.56 -12.53
CA GLY A 3 11.23 4.65 -14.00
C GLY A 3 10.01 4.02 -14.71
N ILE A 4 9.40 2.99 -14.10
CA ILE A 4 8.17 2.38 -14.62
C ILE A 4 7.00 3.38 -14.52
N TYR A 5 6.78 3.98 -13.35
CA TYR A 5 5.70 4.95 -13.15
C TYR A 5 5.93 6.26 -13.91
N LEU A 6 7.18 6.66 -14.16
CA LEU A 6 7.54 7.79 -15.02
C LEU A 6 7.41 7.47 -16.52
N GLY A 7 7.25 6.20 -16.90
CA GLY A 7 7.18 5.77 -18.29
C GLY A 7 8.52 5.76 -19.03
N GLU A 8 9.61 5.77 -18.29
CA GLU A 8 10.98 5.62 -18.80
C GLU A 8 11.27 4.14 -19.13
N ILE A 9 10.75 3.23 -18.28
CA ILE A 9 10.80 1.76 -18.45
C ILE A 9 9.38 1.31 -18.85
N ARG A 10 9.23 0.73 -20.02
CA ARG A 10 7.93 0.37 -20.61
C ARG A 10 7.80 -1.10 -20.95
N ASN A 11 8.86 -1.87 -20.84
CA ASN A 11 8.87 -3.29 -21.14
C ASN A 11 9.60 -4.03 -20.02
N TRP A 12 9.02 -5.14 -19.57
CA TRP A 12 9.61 -5.96 -18.52
C TRP A 12 11.02 -6.45 -18.85
N LYS A 13 11.36 -6.65 -20.14
CA LYS A 13 12.72 -7.04 -20.54
C LYS A 13 13.80 -6.03 -20.16
N GLU A 14 13.45 -4.76 -20.02
CA GLU A 14 14.38 -3.69 -19.63
C GLU A 14 14.87 -3.82 -18.19
N VAL A 15 14.14 -4.62 -17.39
CA VAL A 15 14.46 -4.93 -16.01
C VAL A 15 14.66 -6.43 -15.76
N GLY A 16 15.02 -7.19 -16.82
CA GLY A 16 15.35 -8.61 -16.72
C GLY A 16 14.16 -9.57 -16.79
N GLY A 17 12.96 -9.09 -17.08
CA GLY A 17 11.76 -9.88 -17.25
C GLY A 17 11.50 -10.30 -18.70
N PRO A 18 10.31 -10.86 -18.99
CA PRO A 18 9.91 -11.27 -20.33
C PRO A 18 9.73 -10.07 -21.27
N ASN A 19 9.79 -10.30 -22.58
CA ASN A 19 9.53 -9.26 -23.58
C ASN A 19 8.03 -8.94 -23.65
N ARG A 20 7.52 -8.15 -22.69
CA ARG A 20 6.12 -7.75 -22.57
C ARG A 20 6.03 -6.29 -22.13
N LYS A 21 5.07 -5.57 -22.73
CA LYS A 21 4.80 -4.18 -22.32
C LYS A 21 4.26 -4.14 -20.89
N ILE A 22 4.79 -3.24 -20.08
CA ILE A 22 4.31 -3.04 -18.70
C ILE A 22 2.96 -2.32 -18.72
N VAL A 23 1.98 -2.86 -18.00
CA VAL A 23 0.70 -2.23 -17.73
C VAL A 23 0.73 -1.63 -16.33
N VAL A 24 0.93 -0.33 -16.26
CA VAL A 24 0.97 0.39 -14.97
C VAL A 24 -0.44 0.75 -14.56
N VAL A 25 -0.87 0.22 -13.41
CA VAL A 25 -2.13 0.54 -12.75
C VAL A 25 -1.82 1.50 -11.60
N ASP A 26 -2.45 2.67 -11.60
CA ASP A 26 -2.31 3.69 -10.55
C ASP A 26 -3.67 3.92 -9.87
N LYS A 27 -3.66 4.61 -8.76
CA LYS A 27 -4.87 5.04 -8.04
C LYS A 27 -5.17 6.51 -8.29
N GLU A 28 -6.44 6.88 -8.10
CA GLU A 28 -6.83 8.28 -8.02
C GLU A 28 -5.97 9.04 -7.00
N ARG A 29 -5.64 10.29 -7.32
CA ARG A 29 -4.66 11.10 -6.58
C ARG A 29 -4.97 11.28 -5.10
N HIS A 30 -6.24 11.29 -4.73
CA HIS A 30 -6.68 11.48 -3.33
C HIS A 30 -6.59 10.20 -2.48
N ARG A 31 -6.27 9.06 -3.07
CA ARG A 31 -6.20 7.79 -2.34
C ARG A 31 -4.98 7.71 -1.43
N GLY A 32 -5.21 7.34 -0.18
CA GLY A 32 -4.16 7.29 0.82
C GLY A 32 -3.05 6.26 0.51
N THR A 33 -3.38 5.11 -0.11
CA THR A 33 -2.38 4.12 -0.54
C THR A 33 -1.42 4.73 -1.58
N ARG A 34 -1.98 5.49 -2.53
CA ARG A 34 -1.18 6.22 -3.53
C ARG A 34 -0.26 7.25 -2.87
N HIS A 35 -0.79 8.04 -1.95
CA HIS A 35 -0.02 9.05 -1.23
C HIS A 35 1.23 8.45 -0.57
N VAL A 36 1.06 7.37 0.18
CA VAL A 36 2.15 6.68 0.88
C VAL A 36 3.18 6.10 -0.11
N PHE A 37 2.69 5.44 -1.15
CA PHE A 37 3.56 4.84 -2.18
C PHE A 37 4.36 5.91 -2.93
N MET A 38 3.73 7.00 -3.38
CA MET A 38 4.41 8.08 -4.08
C MET A 38 5.41 8.81 -3.18
N GLN A 39 5.06 9.01 -1.91
CA GLN A 39 5.99 9.59 -0.94
C GLN A 39 7.24 8.71 -0.77
N TYR A 40 7.07 7.39 -0.68
CA TYR A 40 8.20 6.47 -0.55
C TYR A 40 9.07 6.43 -1.82
N VAL A 41 8.45 6.27 -2.99
CA VAL A 41 9.19 6.06 -4.26
C VAL A 41 9.85 7.33 -4.78
N PHE A 42 9.21 8.49 -4.58
CA PHE A 42 9.62 9.77 -5.20
C PHE A 42 9.96 10.88 -4.19
N GLY A 43 9.73 10.66 -2.90
CA GLY A 43 9.80 11.75 -1.91
C GLY A 43 8.71 12.82 -2.08
N ASN A 44 7.72 12.57 -2.94
CA ASN A 44 6.66 13.51 -3.33
C ASN A 44 5.32 12.80 -3.51
N ALA A 45 4.44 12.93 -2.53
CA ALA A 45 3.11 12.30 -2.55
C ALA A 45 2.21 12.72 -3.72
N SER A 46 2.48 13.89 -4.32
CA SER A 46 1.73 14.44 -5.46
C SER A 46 2.37 14.14 -6.82
N GLN A 47 3.37 13.25 -6.85
CA GLN A 47 4.09 12.90 -8.07
C GLN A 47 3.15 12.52 -9.22
N ARG A 48 3.41 13.08 -10.40
CA ARG A 48 2.76 12.67 -11.66
C ARG A 48 3.41 11.40 -12.18
N THR A 49 2.61 10.53 -12.74
CA THR A 49 2.99 9.21 -13.22
C THR A 49 2.61 9.03 -14.68
N PRO A 50 3.35 9.65 -15.63
CA PRO A 50 3.02 9.60 -17.06
C PRO A 50 3.10 8.18 -17.66
N GLY A 51 3.70 7.21 -16.97
CA GLY A 51 3.70 5.81 -17.35
C GLY A 51 2.40 5.07 -17.06
N THR A 52 1.48 5.68 -16.31
CA THR A 52 0.19 5.08 -15.95
C THR A 52 -0.69 4.84 -17.18
N LEU A 53 -1.22 3.62 -17.29
CA LEU A 53 -2.18 3.23 -18.33
C LEU A 53 -3.61 3.14 -17.81
N LEU A 54 -3.80 2.76 -16.56
CA LEU A 54 -5.11 2.60 -15.91
C LEU A 54 -5.10 3.33 -14.56
N VAL A 55 -6.22 3.95 -14.21
CA VAL A 55 -6.43 4.59 -12.90
C VAL A 55 -7.64 3.95 -12.24
N THR A 56 -7.52 3.58 -10.96
CA THR A 56 -8.54 2.89 -10.19
C THR A 56 -8.99 3.69 -8.98
N GLY A 57 -10.25 3.53 -8.59
CA GLY A 57 -10.86 4.21 -7.45
C GLY A 57 -10.79 3.40 -6.14
N SER A 58 -10.39 2.13 -6.15
CA SER A 58 -10.37 1.27 -4.97
C SER A 58 -9.28 0.21 -5.01
N ASN A 59 -9.00 -0.43 -3.87
CA ASN A 59 -8.09 -1.58 -3.83
C ASN A 59 -8.68 -2.80 -4.57
N ASN A 60 -9.98 -3.03 -4.42
CA ASN A 60 -10.66 -4.14 -5.09
C ASN A 60 -10.57 -4.03 -6.62
N GLU A 61 -10.84 -2.84 -7.16
CA GLU A 61 -10.74 -2.58 -8.60
C GLU A 61 -9.30 -2.79 -9.09
N GLU A 62 -8.31 -2.27 -8.37
CA GLU A 62 -6.91 -2.41 -8.75
C GLU A 62 -6.43 -3.85 -8.68
N GLN A 63 -6.77 -4.59 -7.62
CA GLN A 63 -6.49 -6.02 -7.50
C GLN A 63 -7.04 -6.78 -8.71
N ALA A 64 -8.32 -6.55 -9.06
CA ALA A 64 -8.94 -7.20 -10.22
C ALA A 64 -8.24 -6.85 -11.55
N LYS A 65 -7.79 -5.59 -11.71
CA LYS A 65 -7.06 -5.17 -12.92
C LYS A 65 -5.67 -5.79 -13.01
N ILE A 66 -4.97 -5.93 -11.88
CA ILE A 66 -3.65 -6.59 -11.83
C ILE A 66 -3.82 -8.09 -12.11
N ALA A 67 -4.80 -8.75 -11.48
CA ALA A 67 -5.08 -10.17 -11.64
C ALA A 67 -5.44 -10.58 -13.10
N GLN A 68 -6.00 -9.65 -13.88
CA GLN A 68 -6.37 -9.87 -15.28
C GLN A 68 -5.18 -9.79 -16.26
N SER A 69 -3.98 -9.45 -15.80
CA SER A 69 -2.83 -9.24 -16.68
C SER A 69 -1.52 -9.68 -16.04
N ASP A 70 -0.85 -10.62 -16.65
CA ASP A 70 0.51 -11.06 -16.27
C ASP A 70 1.62 -10.02 -16.57
N SER A 71 1.24 -8.86 -17.05
CA SER A 71 2.12 -7.74 -17.37
C SER A 71 1.83 -6.50 -16.51
N ALA A 72 0.83 -6.57 -15.64
CA ALA A 72 0.43 -5.44 -14.80
C ALA A 72 1.31 -5.28 -13.56
N ILE A 73 1.45 -4.04 -13.14
CA ILE A 73 2.00 -3.64 -11.85
C ILE A 73 1.15 -2.52 -11.25
N GLY A 74 0.93 -2.55 -9.94
CA GLY A 74 0.17 -1.54 -9.21
C GLY A 74 0.54 -1.49 -7.74
N MET A 75 -0.26 -0.80 -6.94
CA MET A 75 -0.06 -0.62 -5.51
C MET A 75 -1.32 -1.00 -4.73
N LEU A 76 -1.20 -1.92 -3.80
CA LEU A 76 -2.30 -2.37 -2.94
C LEU A 76 -1.96 -2.17 -1.46
N SER A 77 -2.97 -1.97 -0.63
CA SER A 77 -2.82 -2.21 0.80
C SER A 77 -2.66 -3.72 1.02
N PHE A 78 -1.80 -4.12 1.94
CA PHE A 78 -1.38 -5.51 2.12
C PHE A 78 -2.54 -6.49 2.34
N ASN A 79 -3.58 -6.09 3.07
CA ASN A 79 -4.78 -6.88 3.30
C ASN A 79 -5.63 -7.16 2.02
N TRP A 80 -5.26 -6.58 0.87
CA TRP A 80 -5.87 -6.82 -0.44
C TRP A 80 -5.04 -7.74 -1.33
N THR A 81 -3.92 -8.27 -0.85
CA THR A 81 -3.18 -9.29 -1.57
C THR A 81 -3.85 -10.65 -1.39
N ASN A 82 -3.91 -11.44 -2.45
CA ASN A 82 -4.47 -12.79 -2.48
C ASN A 82 -3.66 -13.67 -3.45
N GLU A 83 -4.18 -14.86 -3.79
CA GLU A 83 -3.52 -15.80 -4.69
C GLU A 83 -3.40 -15.30 -6.14
N ASP A 84 -4.27 -14.36 -6.56
CA ASP A 84 -4.31 -13.82 -7.92
C ASP A 84 -3.26 -12.72 -8.17
N VAL A 85 -2.69 -12.13 -7.12
CA VAL A 85 -1.72 -11.04 -7.23
C VAL A 85 -0.45 -11.33 -6.41
N LYS A 86 0.70 -11.24 -7.07
CA LYS A 86 1.99 -11.45 -6.42
C LYS A 86 2.49 -10.17 -5.76
N ALA A 87 2.68 -10.21 -4.45
CA ALA A 87 3.41 -9.15 -3.74
C ALA A 87 4.90 -9.19 -4.12
N VAL A 88 5.48 -8.02 -4.40
CA VAL A 88 6.87 -7.87 -4.82
C VAL A 88 7.71 -7.43 -3.64
N SER A 89 8.88 -8.06 -3.43
CA SER A 89 9.87 -7.61 -2.45
C SER A 89 10.46 -6.26 -2.84
N LEU A 90 10.95 -5.54 -1.84
CA LEU A 90 11.64 -4.28 -2.01
C LEU A 90 13.11 -4.44 -1.67
N MET A 91 13.99 -3.79 -2.44
CA MET A 91 15.38 -3.62 -2.06
C MET A 91 15.52 -2.29 -1.32
N ASP A 92 15.89 -2.34 -0.05
CA ASP A 92 16.17 -1.17 0.75
C ASP A 92 17.57 -1.31 1.38
N ASN A 93 18.43 -0.32 1.16
CA ASN A 93 19.82 -0.31 1.62
C ASN A 93 20.59 -1.63 1.31
N GLY A 94 20.35 -2.25 0.14
CA GLY A 94 20.97 -3.48 -0.29
C GLY A 94 20.40 -4.76 0.35
N LYS A 95 19.34 -4.65 1.16
CA LYS A 95 18.64 -5.77 1.77
C LYS A 95 17.29 -5.99 1.10
N GLU A 96 17.00 -7.22 0.73
CA GLU A 96 15.67 -7.60 0.23
C GLU A 96 14.68 -7.74 1.39
N ILE A 97 13.55 -7.08 1.29
CA ILE A 97 12.48 -7.08 2.30
C ILE A 97 11.20 -7.55 1.64
N MET A 98 10.70 -8.69 2.09
CA MET A 98 9.41 -9.22 1.66
C MET A 98 8.25 -8.46 2.34
N PRO A 99 7.14 -8.17 1.65
CA PRO A 99 5.94 -7.59 2.25
C PRO A 99 5.18 -8.66 3.07
N THR A 100 5.59 -8.87 4.30
CA THR A 100 4.99 -9.81 5.23
C THR A 100 4.47 -9.08 6.48
N TRP A 101 3.48 -9.66 7.17
CA TRP A 101 3.03 -9.14 8.46
C TRP A 101 4.16 -9.00 9.46
N GLU A 102 5.08 -9.96 9.46
CA GLU A 102 6.24 -9.94 10.34
C GLU A 102 7.15 -8.74 10.04
N ALA A 103 7.48 -8.50 8.77
CA ALA A 103 8.31 -7.37 8.35
C ALA A 103 7.67 -6.02 8.71
N VAL A 104 6.34 -5.91 8.63
CA VAL A 104 5.62 -4.69 9.03
C VAL A 104 5.61 -4.54 10.55
N ARG A 105 5.35 -5.61 11.32
CA ARG A 105 5.35 -5.60 12.79
C ARG A 105 6.72 -5.26 13.37
N GLN A 106 7.78 -5.73 12.75
CA GLN A 106 9.17 -5.45 13.13
C GLN A 106 9.66 -4.07 12.68
N GLY A 107 8.86 -3.33 11.91
CA GLY A 107 9.24 -2.03 11.36
C GLY A 107 10.32 -2.09 10.26
N SER A 108 10.59 -3.28 9.70
CA SER A 108 11.57 -3.46 8.63
C SER A 108 11.00 -3.17 7.23
N TYR A 109 9.67 -3.29 7.03
CA TYR A 109 9.03 -2.94 5.76
C TYR A 109 8.82 -1.43 5.67
N PRO A 110 9.37 -0.73 4.66
CA PRO A 110 9.45 0.73 4.68
C PRO A 110 8.15 1.43 4.28
N ILE A 111 7.24 0.76 3.55
CA ILE A 111 5.99 1.38 3.07
C ILE A 111 4.86 1.07 4.03
N VAL A 112 4.79 1.81 5.12
CA VAL A 112 3.74 1.67 6.13
C VAL A 112 3.11 3.01 6.46
N ARG A 113 1.88 2.99 6.98
CA ARG A 113 1.21 4.18 7.52
C ARG A 113 0.34 3.82 8.71
N LYS A 114 0.18 4.78 9.61
CA LYS A 114 -0.79 4.70 10.69
C LYS A 114 -2.17 5.13 10.19
N LEU A 115 -3.22 4.51 10.69
CA LEU A 115 -4.59 5.03 10.61
C LEU A 115 -4.84 5.91 11.83
N ASN A 116 -5.44 7.08 11.62
CA ASN A 116 -5.64 8.07 12.68
C ASN A 116 -7.11 8.43 12.80
N PHE A 117 -7.59 8.60 14.02
CA PHE A 117 -8.83 9.33 14.29
C PHE A 117 -8.57 10.84 14.21
N ILE A 118 -9.50 11.56 13.60
CA ILE A 118 -9.46 13.02 13.55
C ILE A 118 -10.74 13.53 14.22
N THR A 119 -10.59 14.39 15.21
CA THR A 119 -11.70 15.00 15.96
C THR A 119 -11.58 16.52 15.99
N ALA A 120 -12.70 17.22 16.10
CA ALA A 120 -12.72 18.66 16.32
C ALA A 120 -12.37 18.96 17.79
N GLY A 121 -11.09 19.08 18.09
CA GLY A 121 -10.58 19.30 19.46
C GLY A 121 -10.45 18.01 20.27
N LYS A 122 -10.35 18.13 21.60
CA LYS A 122 -10.21 16.98 22.50
C LYS A 122 -11.48 16.14 22.54
N PRO A 123 -11.43 14.83 22.22
CA PRO A 123 -12.62 13.97 22.21
C PRO A 123 -13.25 13.87 23.60
N ASN A 124 -14.58 13.96 23.66
CA ASN A 124 -15.38 13.79 24.86
C ASN A 124 -16.66 12.97 24.56
N GLY A 125 -17.43 12.61 25.59
CA GLY A 125 -18.66 11.84 25.49
C GLY A 125 -18.52 10.61 24.59
N GLU A 126 -19.53 10.33 23.79
CA GLU A 126 -19.62 9.16 22.91
C GLU A 126 -18.44 9.03 21.93
N ILE A 127 -17.90 10.13 21.44
CA ILE A 127 -16.70 10.13 20.56
C ILE A 127 -15.49 9.57 21.30
N LYS A 128 -15.29 9.98 22.56
CA LYS A 128 -14.22 9.48 23.41
C LYS A 128 -14.42 7.99 23.70
N ASP A 129 -15.64 7.58 23.99
CA ASP A 129 -15.98 6.19 24.33
C ASP A 129 -15.78 5.27 23.12
N PHE A 130 -16.16 5.70 21.93
CA PHE A 130 -15.88 4.99 20.67
C PHE A 130 -14.37 4.83 20.42
N ILE A 131 -13.60 5.90 20.56
CA ILE A 131 -12.14 5.84 20.39
C ILE A 131 -11.51 4.90 21.43
N ASN A 132 -11.97 4.94 22.68
CA ASN A 132 -11.50 4.04 23.73
C ASN A 132 -11.85 2.59 23.42
N PHE A 133 -13.08 2.31 22.93
CA PHE A 133 -13.48 0.99 22.48
C PHE A 133 -12.56 0.47 21.39
N VAL A 134 -12.33 1.26 20.31
CA VAL A 134 -11.45 0.82 19.21
C VAL A 134 -10.03 0.56 19.69
N LYS A 135 -9.52 1.36 20.64
CA LYS A 135 -8.19 1.15 21.23
C LYS A 135 -8.14 0.04 22.29
N GLY A 136 -9.27 -0.40 22.77
CA GLY A 136 -9.39 -1.49 23.74
C GLY A 136 -9.24 -2.88 23.10
N PRO A 137 -9.16 -3.95 23.92
CA PRO A 137 -8.90 -5.30 23.44
C PRO A 137 -9.88 -5.79 22.38
N GLU A 138 -11.18 -5.54 22.57
CA GLU A 138 -12.22 -5.94 21.62
C GLU A 138 -12.10 -5.22 20.28
N GLY A 139 -11.89 -3.90 20.31
CA GLY A 139 -11.68 -3.10 19.10
C GLY A 139 -10.40 -3.50 18.36
N GLN A 140 -9.32 -3.77 19.08
CA GLN A 140 -8.06 -4.22 18.48
C GLN A 140 -8.15 -5.62 17.88
N LYS A 141 -8.97 -6.50 18.44
CA LYS A 141 -9.29 -7.79 17.84
C LYS A 141 -10.00 -7.61 16.48
N ILE A 142 -10.98 -6.71 16.41
CA ILE A 142 -11.67 -6.38 15.14
C ILE A 142 -10.67 -5.80 14.13
N VAL A 143 -9.74 -4.95 14.57
CA VAL A 143 -8.67 -4.39 13.70
C VAL A 143 -7.84 -5.52 13.09
N GLU A 144 -7.42 -6.50 13.88
CA GLU A 144 -6.64 -7.65 13.42
C GLU A 144 -7.45 -8.55 12.47
N GLU A 145 -8.68 -8.89 12.81
CA GLU A 145 -9.60 -9.68 11.96
C GLU A 145 -9.92 -8.99 10.63
N SER A 146 -9.85 -7.64 10.60
CA SER A 146 -10.01 -6.84 9.38
C SER A 146 -8.72 -6.75 8.54
N GLY A 147 -7.67 -7.46 8.91
CA GLY A 147 -6.39 -7.48 8.18
C GLY A 147 -5.53 -6.25 8.41
N TYR A 148 -5.63 -5.60 9.57
CA TYR A 148 -4.75 -4.51 9.99
C TYR A 148 -3.92 -4.91 11.20
N ILE A 149 -2.86 -4.15 11.48
CA ILE A 149 -1.98 -4.42 12.62
C ILE A 149 -2.50 -3.67 13.85
N PRO A 150 -2.77 -4.39 14.96
CA PRO A 150 -3.16 -3.79 16.23
C PRO A 150 -2.08 -2.86 16.79
N ILE A 151 -2.48 -1.86 17.59
CA ILE A 151 -1.57 -0.84 18.15
C ILE A 151 -0.44 -1.48 18.98
N GLU A 152 -0.75 -2.46 19.81
CA GLU A 152 0.21 -3.13 20.72
C GLU A 152 1.29 -3.95 20.01
N ASN A 153 1.03 -4.37 18.78
CA ASN A 153 1.95 -5.17 17.95
C ASN A 153 2.75 -4.32 16.96
N TYR A 154 2.48 -3.03 16.88
CA TYR A 154 3.21 -2.11 16.01
C TYR A 154 4.31 -1.39 16.80
N ARG A 155 5.55 -1.67 16.43
CA ARG A 155 6.73 -0.91 16.89
C ARG A 155 7.22 -0.09 15.69
N PRO A 156 7.16 1.25 15.74
CA PRO A 156 7.69 2.12 14.69
C PRO A 156 9.20 2.01 14.53
#